data_176c2677794706fb60cfb94fd266700a
#
_entry.id   176c2677794706fb60cfb94fd266700a
#
_cell.length_a   1.000
_cell.length_b   1.000
_cell.length_c   1.000
_cell.angle_alpha   90.00
_cell.angle_beta   90.00
_cell.angle_gamma   90.00
#
_symmetry.space_group_name_H-M   'P 1'
#
loop_
_entity.id
_entity.type
_entity.pdbx_description
1 polymer ?
#
loop_
_entity_poly.entity_id
_entity_poly.type
_entity_poly.pdbx_seq_one_letter_code
_entity_poly.pdbx_strand_id
1 'polypeptide(L)'
;QDFETEAIKLGIPLKTRHNEVAPSQFECAPLYEEMNLAIDHNSLLMDLMDKVARRHNFKVLLHEKPYAGINGSGKHNNWSLITNTGKNLLSPGKTPKNNLMFLTFFVNTIRAVFEYSDLLRASIASVNNDHRLGANEAPPAIISMFLGSQLNDLLNEIESSRVTNKMKQEPSLWTNIPKIPQILLDNTDRNRTSPLAFTGNKFELRAVGSSANSANPMTILNTIVADQLNKFKSEVDKLIKKGEKKDVAIMTVIKRYIKESKAIRFEGNGYSDEWAEEAKKRGLSNIKTTPKALDVL
;
A
#
# COMPACT_ATOMS: atom_id res chain seq x y z
N GLN A 1 7.20 -26.09 12.71
CA GLN A 1 6.65 -26.23 14.07
C GLN A 1 7.60 -25.68 15.13
N ASP A 2 8.89 -26.09 15.17
CA ASP A 2 9.88 -25.61 16.13
C ASP A 2 10.04 -24.06 16.05
N PHE A 3 10.23 -23.53 14.85
CA PHE A 3 10.28 -22.08 14.61
C PHE A 3 9.05 -21.33 15.14
N GLU A 4 7.86 -21.85 14.90
CA GLU A 4 6.60 -21.25 15.37
C GLU A 4 6.53 -21.26 16.90
N THR A 5 6.92 -22.38 17.52
CA THR A 5 6.96 -22.51 18.99
C THR A 5 7.91 -21.48 19.61
N GLU A 6 9.12 -21.34 19.06
CA GLU A 6 10.10 -20.38 19.54
C GLU A 6 9.66 -18.93 19.33
N ALA A 7 9.01 -18.62 18.18
CA ALA A 7 8.44 -17.29 17.93
C ALA A 7 7.37 -16.91 18.96
N ILE A 8 6.46 -17.84 19.27
CA ILE A 8 5.39 -17.62 20.29
C ILE A 8 6.00 -17.42 21.68
N LYS A 9 7.06 -18.16 22.05
CA LYS A 9 7.77 -17.96 23.33
C LYS A 9 8.38 -16.57 23.45
N LEU A 10 8.77 -15.93 22.34
CA LEU A 10 9.27 -14.56 22.28
C LEU A 10 8.14 -13.51 22.24
N GLY A 11 6.88 -13.93 22.32
CA GLY A 11 5.73 -13.03 22.25
C GLY A 11 5.36 -12.57 20.85
N ILE A 12 5.96 -13.16 19.80
CA ILE A 12 5.68 -12.81 18.41
C ILE A 12 4.40 -13.54 17.97
N PRO A 13 3.33 -12.82 17.58
CA PRO A 13 2.02 -13.41 17.32
C PRO A 13 1.97 -14.06 15.92
N LEU A 14 2.78 -15.09 15.69
CA LEU A 14 2.82 -15.81 14.43
C LEU A 14 1.53 -16.60 14.22
N LYS A 15 0.81 -16.31 13.12
CA LYS A 15 -0.50 -16.89 12.84
C LYS A 15 -0.50 -17.89 11.70
N THR A 16 0.21 -17.59 10.62
CA THR A 16 0.12 -18.35 9.38
C THR A 16 1.51 -18.75 8.91
N ARG A 17 1.63 -19.96 8.41
CA ARG A 17 2.79 -20.48 7.70
C ARG A 17 2.33 -21.40 6.57
N HIS A 18 2.98 -21.32 5.42
CA HIS A 18 2.71 -22.20 4.28
C HIS A 18 3.94 -22.32 3.37
N ASN A 19 3.86 -23.26 2.44
CA ASN A 19 4.87 -23.42 1.41
C ASN A 19 4.56 -22.46 0.25
N GLU A 20 5.62 -21.96 -0.35
CA GLU A 20 5.59 -21.12 -1.53
C GLU A 20 6.06 -21.88 -2.78
N VAL A 21 6.08 -21.18 -3.92
CA VAL A 21 6.29 -21.80 -5.25
C VAL A 21 7.73 -22.27 -5.47
N ALA A 22 8.72 -21.52 -4.97
CA ALA A 22 10.12 -21.89 -5.16
C ALA A 22 10.52 -23.11 -4.29
N PRO A 23 11.51 -23.92 -4.70
CA PRO A 23 11.96 -25.07 -3.93
C PRO A 23 12.36 -24.67 -2.50
N SER A 24 11.75 -25.37 -1.52
CA SER A 24 11.97 -25.13 -0.08
C SER A 24 11.72 -23.67 0.36
N GLN A 25 10.86 -22.97 -0.33
CA GLN A 25 10.40 -21.63 0.06
C GLN A 25 9.22 -21.73 1.01
N PHE A 26 9.28 -20.96 2.10
CA PHE A 26 8.24 -20.90 3.13
C PHE A 26 7.89 -19.45 3.39
N GLU A 27 6.61 -19.21 3.69
CA GLU A 27 6.11 -17.92 4.14
C GLU A 27 5.56 -18.06 5.57
N CYS A 28 5.76 -17.02 6.36
CA CYS A 28 5.06 -16.84 7.63
C CYS A 28 4.48 -15.43 7.74
N ALA A 29 3.33 -15.34 8.40
CA ALA A 29 2.63 -14.07 8.61
C ALA A 29 2.23 -13.92 10.08
N PRO A 30 2.80 -12.94 10.81
CA PRO A 30 2.32 -12.57 12.14
C PRO A 30 0.99 -11.82 12.05
N LEU A 31 0.29 -11.72 13.17
CA LEU A 31 -0.82 -10.78 13.32
C LEU A 31 -0.28 -9.34 13.22
N TYR A 32 -1.16 -8.41 12.82
CA TYR A 32 -0.79 -7.00 12.76
C TYR A 32 -0.58 -6.43 14.18
N GLU A 33 0.39 -5.55 14.27
CA GLU A 33 0.76 -4.85 15.49
C GLU A 33 1.04 -3.37 15.17
N GLU A 34 1.36 -2.59 16.20
CA GLU A 34 1.94 -1.27 16.01
C GLU A 34 3.22 -1.38 15.19
N MET A 35 3.44 -0.41 14.29
CA MET A 35 4.45 -0.53 13.23
C MET A 35 5.87 -0.79 13.77
N ASN A 36 6.29 -0.06 14.80
CA ASN A 36 7.63 -0.22 15.37
C ASN A 36 7.82 -1.62 15.95
N LEU A 37 6.82 -2.09 16.70
CA LEU A 37 6.82 -3.45 17.28
C LEU A 37 6.82 -4.53 16.18
N ALA A 38 6.01 -4.36 15.16
CA ALA A 38 5.95 -5.29 14.02
C ALA A 38 7.30 -5.40 13.29
N ILE A 39 8.02 -4.28 13.14
CA ILE A 39 9.35 -4.25 12.52
C ILE A 39 10.39 -4.95 13.41
N ASP A 40 10.37 -4.70 14.70
CA ASP A 40 11.27 -5.35 15.66
C ASP A 40 11.00 -6.86 15.72
N HIS A 41 9.75 -7.27 15.79
CA HIS A 41 9.36 -8.69 15.71
C HIS A 41 9.79 -9.34 14.39
N ASN A 42 9.69 -8.64 13.26
CA ASN A 42 10.19 -9.17 11.99
C ASN A 42 11.71 -9.36 12.01
N SER A 43 12.47 -8.46 12.60
CA SER A 43 13.92 -8.60 12.74
C SER A 43 14.29 -9.78 13.65
N LEU A 44 13.56 -9.97 14.76
CA LEU A 44 13.71 -11.14 15.63
C LEU A 44 13.35 -12.46 14.92
N LEU A 45 12.28 -12.46 14.10
CA LEU A 45 11.90 -13.64 13.31
C LEU A 45 13.01 -14.04 12.32
N MET A 46 13.66 -13.08 11.67
CA MET A 46 14.76 -13.36 10.74
C MET A 46 15.94 -14.01 11.45
N ASP A 47 16.32 -13.51 12.63
CA ASP A 47 17.39 -14.11 13.47
C ASP A 47 16.97 -15.51 13.98
N LEU A 48 15.73 -15.64 14.40
CA LEU A 48 15.18 -16.91 14.89
C LEU A 48 15.13 -17.99 13.78
N MET A 49 14.77 -17.60 12.55
CA MET A 49 14.80 -18.52 11.40
C MET A 49 16.20 -19.12 11.20
N ASP A 50 17.26 -18.31 11.25
CA ASP A 50 18.63 -18.81 11.10
C ASP A 50 19.02 -19.74 12.25
N LYS A 51 18.71 -19.38 13.49
CA LYS A 51 19.01 -20.19 14.68
C LYS A 51 18.30 -21.54 14.66
N VAL A 52 17.01 -21.55 14.34
CA VAL A 52 16.22 -22.80 14.29
C VAL A 52 16.66 -23.66 13.10
N ALA A 53 16.91 -23.08 11.94
CA ALA A 53 17.38 -23.83 10.77
C ALA A 53 18.71 -24.57 11.08
N ARG A 54 19.65 -23.91 11.73
CA ARG A 54 20.94 -24.53 12.14
C ARG A 54 20.75 -25.71 13.08
N ARG A 55 19.79 -25.66 14.01
CA ARG A 55 19.47 -26.81 14.90
C ARG A 55 19.04 -28.06 14.10
N HIS A 56 18.45 -27.84 12.93
CA HIS A 56 17.95 -28.89 12.03
C HIS A 56 18.91 -29.18 10.86
N ASN A 57 20.15 -28.69 10.90
CA ASN A 57 21.14 -28.80 9.83
C ASN A 57 20.70 -28.18 8.49
N PHE A 58 19.87 -27.14 8.55
CA PHE A 58 19.48 -26.33 7.40
C PHE A 58 20.16 -24.95 7.45
N LYS A 59 20.12 -24.28 6.31
CA LYS A 59 20.52 -22.87 6.17
C LYS A 59 19.35 -22.07 5.61
N VAL A 60 19.04 -20.94 6.23
CA VAL A 60 18.06 -19.97 5.72
C VAL A 60 18.70 -19.10 4.65
N LEU A 61 18.00 -18.93 3.55
CA LEU A 61 18.34 -17.96 2.52
C LEU A 61 17.29 -16.85 2.53
N LEU A 62 17.69 -15.69 2.98
CA LEU A 62 16.87 -14.47 2.91
C LEU A 62 17.13 -13.68 1.60
N HIS A 63 17.84 -14.29 0.66
CA HIS A 63 18.14 -13.71 -0.65
C HIS A 63 16.85 -13.58 -1.48
N GLU A 64 16.65 -12.44 -2.12
CA GLU A 64 15.41 -12.07 -2.82
C GLU A 64 15.15 -12.94 -4.07
N LYS A 65 16.21 -13.42 -4.73
CA LYS A 65 16.09 -14.21 -5.97
C LYS A 65 17.10 -15.36 -6.00
N PRO A 66 16.92 -16.39 -5.16
CA PRO A 66 17.87 -17.51 -5.11
C PRO A 66 17.84 -18.39 -6.37
N TYR A 67 16.74 -18.40 -7.12
CA TYR A 67 16.58 -19.18 -8.34
C TYR A 67 16.12 -18.31 -9.50
N ALA A 68 16.76 -18.48 -10.67
CA ALA A 68 16.34 -17.83 -11.90
C ALA A 68 15.02 -18.44 -12.42
N GLY A 69 14.17 -17.60 -13.03
CA GLY A 69 12.95 -18.06 -13.71
C GLY A 69 11.79 -18.54 -12.81
N ILE A 70 11.93 -18.47 -11.48
CA ILE A 70 10.89 -18.85 -10.53
C ILE A 70 10.68 -17.73 -9.48
N ASN A 71 9.64 -17.82 -8.65
CA ASN A 71 9.31 -16.83 -7.64
C ASN A 71 10.52 -16.50 -6.74
N GLY A 72 10.69 -15.21 -6.49
CA GLY A 72 11.61 -14.71 -5.48
C GLY A 72 10.95 -14.58 -4.12
N SER A 73 11.71 -14.08 -3.14
CA SER A 73 11.24 -13.85 -1.78
C SER A 73 11.17 -12.36 -1.47
N GLY A 74 10.08 -11.92 -0.87
CA GLY A 74 9.84 -10.54 -0.47
C GLY A 74 9.10 -10.45 0.85
N LYS A 75 8.91 -9.22 1.31
CA LYS A 75 8.05 -8.89 2.44
C LYS A 75 6.85 -8.11 1.93
N HIS A 76 5.64 -8.59 2.21
CA HIS A 76 4.42 -7.84 1.99
C HIS A 76 4.06 -7.10 3.28
N ASN A 77 4.15 -5.78 3.24
CA ASN A 77 3.89 -4.95 4.41
C ASN A 77 2.45 -4.44 4.36
N ASN A 78 1.60 -5.02 5.19
CA ASN A 78 0.25 -4.50 5.41
C ASN A 78 0.33 -3.24 6.27
N TRP A 79 -0.21 -2.15 5.75
CA TRP A 79 -0.17 -0.83 6.39
C TRP A 79 -1.56 -0.22 6.49
N SER A 80 -1.91 0.26 7.68
CA SER A 80 -3.17 0.95 7.94
C SER A 80 -2.98 2.05 8.98
N LEU A 81 -4.00 2.90 9.12
CA LEU A 81 -4.07 3.95 10.12
C LEU A 81 -5.19 3.64 11.10
N ILE A 82 -4.87 3.60 12.38
CA ILE A 82 -5.82 3.32 13.44
C ILE A 82 -5.74 4.41 14.52
N THR A 83 -6.89 4.81 15.06
CA THR A 83 -6.94 5.72 16.20
C THR A 83 -6.56 5.00 17.50
N ASN A 84 -6.21 5.76 18.54
CA ASN A 84 -6.00 5.20 19.88
C ASN A 84 -7.24 4.53 20.49
N THR A 85 -8.41 4.74 19.88
CA THR A 85 -9.68 4.07 20.25
C THR A 85 -9.98 2.84 19.41
N GLY A 86 -9.04 2.39 18.58
CA GLY A 86 -9.18 1.20 17.75
C GLY A 86 -9.95 1.39 16.44
N LYS A 87 -10.30 2.62 16.05
CA LYS A 87 -11.00 2.87 14.79
C LYS A 87 -10.06 2.91 13.61
N ASN A 88 -10.22 2.01 12.63
CA ASN A 88 -9.46 2.01 11.39
C ASN A 88 -9.94 3.14 10.46
N LEU A 89 -9.03 4.03 10.07
CA LEU A 89 -9.31 5.20 9.24
C LEU A 89 -9.38 4.86 7.73
N LEU A 90 -8.86 3.70 7.34
CA LEU A 90 -8.92 3.17 5.98
C LEU A 90 -10.07 2.16 5.80
N SER A 91 -10.98 2.05 6.74
CA SER A 91 -12.17 1.21 6.59
C SER A 91 -13.26 1.95 5.81
N PRO A 92 -13.63 1.47 4.60
CA PRO A 92 -14.64 2.12 3.75
C PRO A 92 -16.05 2.07 4.38
N GLY A 93 -16.33 1.06 5.21
CA GLY A 93 -17.65 0.83 5.78
C GLY A 93 -18.67 0.37 4.72
N LYS A 94 -19.95 0.39 5.08
CA LYS A 94 -21.03 -0.05 4.20
C LYS A 94 -21.32 0.91 3.04
N THR A 95 -21.00 2.19 3.21
CA THR A 95 -21.25 3.27 2.26
C THR A 95 -20.00 4.14 2.08
N PRO A 96 -18.98 3.67 1.34
CA PRO A 96 -17.69 4.36 1.21
C PRO A 96 -17.84 5.80 0.70
N LYS A 97 -18.76 6.03 -0.22
CA LYS A 97 -19.05 7.33 -0.80
C LYS A 97 -19.45 8.39 0.24
N ASN A 98 -20.16 7.98 1.28
CA ASN A 98 -20.63 8.86 2.35
C ASN A 98 -19.67 8.89 3.55
N ASN A 99 -18.64 8.09 3.52
CA ASN A 99 -17.63 8.03 4.59
C ASN A 99 -16.52 9.06 4.33
N LEU A 100 -16.80 10.32 4.69
CA LEU A 100 -15.87 11.43 4.48
C LEU A 100 -14.52 11.21 5.17
N MET A 101 -14.51 10.54 6.32
CA MET A 101 -13.29 10.20 7.03
C MET A 101 -12.45 9.20 6.22
N PHE A 102 -13.06 8.10 5.76
CA PHE A 102 -12.39 7.14 4.88
C PHE A 102 -11.83 7.83 3.62
N LEU A 103 -12.66 8.59 2.91
CA LEU A 103 -12.24 9.31 1.70
C LEU A 103 -11.07 10.24 1.97
N THR A 104 -11.08 10.94 3.12
CA THR A 104 -9.98 11.83 3.51
C THR A 104 -8.67 11.07 3.61
N PHE A 105 -8.59 10.01 4.40
CA PHE A 105 -7.34 9.27 4.59
C PHE A 105 -6.94 8.47 3.35
N PHE A 106 -7.90 7.87 2.66
CA PHE A 106 -7.68 7.08 1.46
C PHE A 106 -7.09 7.92 0.30
N VAL A 107 -7.73 9.05 -0.02
CA VAL A 107 -7.28 9.92 -1.11
C VAL A 107 -5.96 10.62 -0.78
N ASN A 108 -5.75 11.02 0.48
CA ASN A 108 -4.46 11.60 0.89
C ASN A 108 -3.33 10.56 0.84
N THR A 109 -3.59 9.31 1.13
CA THR A 109 -2.57 8.24 0.94
C THR A 109 -2.22 8.09 -0.54
N ILE A 110 -3.22 8.05 -1.43
CA ILE A 110 -2.98 7.98 -2.89
C ILE A 110 -2.17 9.18 -3.36
N ARG A 111 -2.54 10.38 -2.92
CA ARG A 111 -1.84 11.62 -3.28
C ARG A 111 -0.39 11.64 -2.78
N ALA A 112 -0.16 11.19 -1.54
CA ALA A 112 1.18 11.08 -0.96
C ALA A 112 2.07 10.15 -1.78
N VAL A 113 1.59 8.96 -2.09
CA VAL A 113 2.34 7.97 -2.88
C VAL A 113 2.61 8.47 -4.30
N PHE A 114 1.66 9.20 -4.90
CA PHE A 114 1.87 9.81 -6.22
C PHE A 114 2.98 10.87 -6.19
N GLU A 115 2.94 11.78 -5.22
CA GLU A 115 3.90 12.89 -5.12
C GLU A 115 5.32 12.42 -4.78
N TYR A 116 5.42 11.36 -3.95
CA TYR A 116 6.69 10.84 -3.44
C TYR A 116 7.02 9.42 -3.92
N SER A 117 6.53 9.03 -5.09
CA SER A 117 6.73 7.69 -5.66
C SER A 117 8.21 7.31 -5.78
N ASP A 118 9.05 8.25 -6.18
CA ASP A 118 10.49 8.02 -6.36
C ASP A 118 11.20 7.82 -5.02
N LEU A 119 10.81 8.57 -3.99
CA LEU A 119 11.32 8.39 -2.64
C LEU A 119 10.91 7.02 -2.06
N LEU A 120 9.67 6.59 -2.32
CA LEU A 120 9.22 5.26 -1.93
C LEU A 120 10.00 4.18 -2.69
N ARG A 121 10.28 4.38 -3.99
CA ARG A 121 11.14 3.48 -4.77
C ARG A 121 12.57 3.41 -4.20
N ALA A 122 13.14 4.55 -3.82
CA ALA A 122 14.47 4.60 -3.19
C ALA A 122 14.50 3.81 -1.87
N SER A 123 13.44 3.86 -1.07
CA SER A 123 13.38 3.19 0.24
C SER A 123 13.42 1.66 0.17
N ILE A 124 13.10 1.07 -0.97
CA ILE A 124 13.13 -0.39 -1.21
C ILE A 124 14.31 -0.82 -2.10
N ALA A 125 15.21 0.09 -2.41
CA ALA A 125 16.31 -0.16 -3.32
C ALA A 125 17.37 -1.07 -2.68
N SER A 126 17.67 -2.17 -3.34
CA SER A 126 18.84 -3.02 -3.09
C SER A 126 19.14 -3.84 -4.34
N VAL A 127 20.40 -4.17 -4.55
CA VAL A 127 20.84 -4.95 -5.73
C VAL A 127 20.07 -6.26 -5.85
N ASN A 128 19.92 -6.98 -4.75
CA ASN A 128 19.18 -8.25 -4.75
C ASN A 128 17.69 -8.06 -5.08
N ASN A 129 17.08 -6.98 -4.59
CA ASN A 129 15.68 -6.67 -4.88
C ASN A 129 15.49 -6.25 -6.34
N ASP A 130 16.47 -5.60 -6.97
CA ASP A 130 16.43 -5.29 -8.41
C ASP A 130 16.31 -6.57 -9.27
N HIS A 131 16.94 -7.68 -8.85
CA HIS A 131 16.81 -8.98 -9.51
C HIS A 131 15.43 -9.64 -9.30
N ARG A 132 14.74 -9.30 -8.21
CA ARG A 132 13.41 -9.85 -7.88
C ARG A 132 12.30 -9.09 -8.60
N LEU A 133 12.35 -7.75 -8.64
CA LEU A 133 11.26 -6.90 -9.12
C LEU A 133 10.96 -7.13 -10.61
N GLY A 134 9.67 -7.11 -10.95
CA GLY A 134 9.17 -7.09 -12.33
C GLY A 134 8.77 -8.44 -12.91
N ALA A 135 8.79 -9.53 -12.14
CA ALA A 135 8.29 -10.83 -12.57
C ALA A 135 7.98 -11.76 -11.39
N ASN A 136 7.27 -12.87 -11.63
CA ASN A 136 7.09 -13.95 -10.67
C ASN A 136 6.56 -13.48 -9.32
N GLU A 137 5.40 -12.81 -9.32
CA GLU A 137 4.71 -12.25 -8.14
C GLU A 137 5.40 -11.06 -7.45
N ALA A 138 6.51 -10.59 -7.98
CA ALA A 138 7.14 -9.36 -7.49
C ALA A 138 6.73 -8.16 -8.37
N PRO A 139 6.29 -7.04 -7.77
CA PRO A 139 5.83 -5.89 -8.54
C PRO A 139 6.96 -5.27 -9.37
N PRO A 140 6.63 -4.52 -10.45
CA PRO A 140 7.63 -3.77 -11.22
C PRO A 140 8.20 -2.60 -10.42
N ALA A 141 9.29 -2.03 -10.94
CA ALA A 141 9.94 -0.86 -10.35
C ALA A 141 9.12 0.44 -10.49
N ILE A 142 8.01 0.41 -11.22
CA ILE A 142 7.07 1.52 -11.37
C ILE A 142 6.15 1.53 -10.15
N ILE A 143 6.23 2.56 -9.32
CA ILE A 143 5.31 2.71 -8.18
C ILE A 143 3.92 3.05 -8.72
N SER A 144 2.98 2.13 -8.54
CA SER A 144 1.57 2.28 -8.90
C SER A 144 0.67 1.70 -7.81
N MET A 145 -0.60 2.08 -7.84
CA MET A 145 -1.57 1.67 -6.82
C MET A 145 -2.77 0.95 -7.46
N PHE A 146 -3.04 -0.23 -6.96
CA PHE A 146 -4.26 -0.98 -7.24
C PHE A 146 -5.31 -0.68 -6.16
N LEU A 147 -6.50 -0.27 -6.56
CA LEU A 147 -7.59 0.09 -5.65
C LEU A 147 -8.77 -0.88 -5.73
N GLY A 148 -8.87 -1.64 -6.81
CA GLY A 148 -10.02 -2.41 -7.22
C GLY A 148 -11.06 -1.57 -7.96
N SER A 149 -11.74 -2.18 -8.92
CA SER A 149 -12.66 -1.51 -9.85
C SER A 149 -13.70 -0.64 -9.13
N GLN A 150 -14.30 -1.14 -8.05
CA GLN A 150 -15.36 -0.43 -7.32
C GLN A 150 -14.89 0.90 -6.71
N LEU A 151 -13.73 0.91 -6.05
CA LEU A 151 -13.19 2.14 -5.48
C LEU A 151 -12.65 3.08 -6.56
N ASN A 152 -12.08 2.53 -7.63
CA ASN A 152 -11.64 3.32 -8.76
C ASN A 152 -12.82 4.02 -9.46
N ASP A 153 -13.93 3.31 -9.66
CA ASP A 153 -15.17 3.88 -10.21
C ASP A 153 -15.77 4.94 -9.27
N LEU A 154 -15.77 4.69 -7.97
CA LEU A 154 -16.19 5.67 -6.97
C LEU A 154 -15.37 6.96 -7.06
N LEU A 155 -14.04 6.87 -7.17
CA LEU A 155 -13.18 8.04 -7.32
C LEU A 155 -13.45 8.78 -8.64
N ASN A 156 -13.67 8.07 -9.75
CA ASN A 156 -14.03 8.66 -11.04
C ASN A 156 -15.37 9.40 -10.96
N GLU A 157 -16.33 8.84 -10.25
CA GLU A 157 -17.63 9.48 -10.02
C GLU A 157 -17.47 10.76 -9.18
N ILE A 158 -16.71 10.70 -8.08
CA ILE A 158 -16.44 11.89 -7.26
C ILE A 158 -15.74 12.96 -8.11
N GLU A 159 -14.78 12.58 -8.94
CA GLU A 159 -14.06 13.49 -9.84
C GLU A 159 -15.01 14.22 -10.79
N SER A 160 -15.99 13.54 -11.37
CA SER A 160 -16.93 14.10 -12.34
C SER A 160 -18.09 14.88 -11.70
N SER A 161 -18.42 14.64 -10.43
CA SER A 161 -19.53 15.27 -9.73
C SER A 161 -19.35 16.78 -9.55
N ARG A 162 -20.43 17.57 -9.47
CA ARG A 162 -20.37 18.97 -9.06
C ARG A 162 -20.44 19.07 -7.53
N VAL A 163 -19.45 19.73 -6.92
CA VAL A 163 -19.50 20.08 -5.49
C VAL A 163 -20.48 21.26 -5.35
N THR A 164 -21.69 21.02 -4.86
CA THR A 164 -22.70 22.07 -4.71
C THR A 164 -23.01 22.33 -3.23
N ASN A 165 -23.33 23.58 -2.90
CA ASN A 165 -23.77 23.99 -1.55
C ASN A 165 -25.09 23.29 -1.08
N LYS A 166 -25.80 22.59 -1.99
CA LYS A 166 -26.98 21.79 -1.70
C LYS A 166 -26.70 20.48 -0.95
N MET A 167 -25.44 20.10 -0.74
CA MET A 167 -25.05 19.00 0.14
C MET A 167 -25.48 19.18 1.61
N LYS A 168 -26.30 20.19 1.86
CA LYS A 168 -26.61 20.72 3.21
C LYS A 168 -27.71 19.98 3.96
N GLN A 169 -28.49 19.14 3.35
CA GLN A 169 -29.71 18.66 4.04
C GLN A 169 -30.03 17.17 3.95
N GLU A 170 -29.33 16.37 3.12
CA GLU A 170 -29.57 14.93 3.11
C GLU A 170 -28.27 14.13 2.90
N PRO A 171 -27.96 13.16 3.75
CA PRO A 171 -26.90 12.17 3.51
C PRO A 171 -27.14 11.33 2.25
N SER A 172 -28.36 11.43 1.67
CA SER A 172 -28.84 10.63 0.54
C SER A 172 -28.59 11.23 -0.85
N LEU A 173 -28.13 12.48 -0.97
CA LEU A 173 -27.99 13.15 -2.29
C LEU A 173 -26.81 12.66 -3.14
N TRP A 174 -26.00 11.77 -2.60
CA TRP A 174 -24.97 11.03 -3.34
C TRP A 174 -25.51 9.72 -3.96
N THR A 175 -26.78 9.39 -3.72
CA THR A 175 -27.37 8.07 -3.97
C THR A 175 -28.11 7.91 -5.29
N ASN A 176 -27.93 8.78 -6.28
CA ASN A 176 -28.56 8.59 -7.60
C ASN A 176 -27.75 7.64 -8.51
N ILE A 177 -27.02 6.69 -7.94
CA ILE A 177 -26.51 5.55 -8.69
C ILE A 177 -27.31 4.33 -8.26
N PRO A 178 -28.11 3.74 -9.19
CA PRO A 178 -28.74 2.47 -8.91
C PRO A 178 -27.66 1.39 -8.79
N LYS A 179 -27.56 0.81 -7.59
CA LYS A 179 -26.78 -0.39 -7.30
C LYS A 179 -25.26 -0.24 -7.38
N ILE A 180 -24.64 0.39 -6.36
CA ILE A 180 -23.32 -0.10 -5.96
C ILE A 180 -23.60 -1.44 -5.26
N PRO A 181 -23.12 -2.59 -5.79
CA PRO A 181 -23.17 -3.83 -5.05
C PRO A 181 -22.53 -3.61 -3.69
N GLN A 182 -23.06 -4.24 -2.64
CA GLN A 182 -22.30 -4.34 -1.38
C GLN A 182 -20.89 -4.72 -1.77
N ILE A 183 -19.89 -3.98 -1.24
CA ILE A 183 -18.48 -4.30 -1.48
C ILE A 183 -18.27 -5.71 -0.95
N LEU A 184 -18.50 -6.67 -1.82
CA LEU A 184 -18.17 -8.05 -1.56
C LEU A 184 -16.65 -8.16 -1.64
N LEU A 185 -16.11 -8.65 -0.62
CA LEU A 185 -14.80 -8.90 -0.07
C LEU A 185 -13.69 -9.39 -1.01
N ASP A 186 -13.79 -9.32 -2.33
CA ASP A 186 -12.82 -9.97 -3.21
C ASP A 186 -12.24 -9.05 -4.30
N ASN A 187 -11.82 -7.85 -3.90
CA ASN A 187 -11.00 -6.95 -4.74
C ASN A 187 -9.50 -7.12 -4.46
N THR A 188 -9.06 -8.34 -4.23
CA THR A 188 -7.63 -8.62 -4.13
C THR A 188 -7.02 -8.59 -5.52
N ASP A 189 -5.92 -7.84 -5.70
CA ASP A 189 -5.06 -7.96 -6.88
C ASP A 189 -4.41 -9.36 -6.88
N ARG A 190 -5.14 -10.33 -7.45
CA ARG A 190 -4.67 -11.73 -7.52
C ARG A 190 -3.42 -11.89 -8.37
N ASN A 191 -3.17 -10.96 -9.28
CA ASN A 191 -1.99 -10.98 -10.13
C ASN A 191 -0.74 -10.49 -9.41
N ARG A 192 -0.88 -9.83 -8.25
CA ARG A 192 0.19 -9.32 -7.39
C ARG A 192 1.21 -8.43 -8.12
N THR A 193 0.76 -7.74 -9.18
CA THR A 193 1.62 -6.93 -10.03
C THR A 193 1.74 -5.48 -9.57
N SER A 194 0.91 -5.03 -8.62
CA SER A 194 0.93 -3.66 -8.12
C SER A 194 1.84 -3.53 -6.90
N PRO A 195 2.78 -2.58 -6.88
CA PRO A 195 3.65 -2.32 -5.73
C PRO A 195 2.89 -1.99 -4.46
N LEU A 196 1.77 -1.28 -4.58
CA LEU A 196 0.90 -0.93 -3.48
C LEU A 196 -0.56 -1.24 -3.84
N ALA A 197 -1.19 -2.14 -3.09
CA ALA A 197 -2.58 -2.54 -3.33
C ALA A 197 -3.46 -2.26 -2.11
N PHE A 198 -4.67 -1.75 -2.35
CA PHE A 198 -5.68 -1.62 -1.31
C PHE A 198 -6.43 -2.95 -1.13
N THR A 199 -6.42 -3.50 0.07
CA THR A 199 -6.99 -4.82 0.39
C THR A 199 -8.11 -4.72 1.44
N GLY A 200 -9.08 -3.86 1.18
CA GLY A 200 -10.33 -3.73 1.94
C GLY A 200 -10.30 -2.72 3.08
N ASN A 201 -9.27 -2.68 3.90
CA ASN A 201 -9.12 -1.74 5.02
C ASN A 201 -7.68 -1.36 5.34
N LYS A 202 -6.78 -1.64 4.40
CA LYS A 202 -5.33 -1.40 4.50
C LYS A 202 -4.72 -1.36 3.11
N PHE A 203 -3.54 -0.79 3.01
CA PHE A 203 -2.66 -0.95 1.86
C PHE A 203 -1.63 -2.05 2.12
N GLU A 204 -1.25 -2.75 1.09
CA GLU A 204 -0.20 -3.76 1.09
C GLU A 204 0.94 -3.31 0.19
N LEU A 205 2.10 -2.97 0.78
CA LEU A 205 3.32 -2.67 0.05
C LEU A 205 4.09 -3.98 -0.19
N ARG A 206 4.21 -4.38 -1.46
CA ARG A 206 4.72 -5.69 -1.90
C ARG A 206 6.16 -5.66 -2.41
N ALA A 207 6.76 -4.48 -2.45
CA ALA A 207 8.02 -4.25 -3.13
C ALA A 207 9.26 -4.38 -2.23
N VAL A 208 9.11 -4.73 -0.97
CA VAL A 208 10.23 -4.85 -0.02
C VAL A 208 10.92 -6.21 -0.20
N GLY A 209 12.26 -6.20 -0.28
CA GLY A 209 13.05 -7.43 -0.39
C GLY A 209 13.07 -8.25 0.90
N SER A 210 13.22 -9.57 0.77
CA SER A 210 13.19 -10.50 1.91
C SER A 210 14.34 -10.30 2.90
N SER A 211 15.53 -9.90 2.44
CA SER A 211 16.67 -9.62 3.31
C SER A 211 16.62 -8.23 3.96
N ALA A 212 15.79 -7.31 3.44
CA ALA A 212 15.74 -5.95 3.91
C ALA A 212 14.96 -5.79 5.23
N ASN A 213 15.35 -4.81 6.03
CA ASN A 213 14.54 -4.34 7.14
C ASN A 213 13.40 -3.45 6.60
N SER A 214 12.17 -3.67 7.06
CA SER A 214 11.00 -2.90 6.63
C SER A 214 10.94 -1.48 7.22
N ALA A 215 11.85 -1.10 8.12
CA ALA A 215 11.87 0.22 8.76
C ALA A 215 11.92 1.36 7.74
N ASN A 216 12.84 1.28 6.76
CA ASN A 216 13.00 2.35 5.76
C ASN A 216 11.72 2.61 4.97
N PRO A 217 11.14 1.63 4.25
CA PRO A 217 9.93 1.88 3.47
C PRO A 217 8.73 2.28 4.35
N MET A 218 8.62 1.76 5.56
CA MET A 218 7.52 2.11 6.46
C MET A 218 7.69 3.52 7.05
N THR A 219 8.90 3.94 7.38
CA THR A 219 9.20 5.32 7.79
C THR A 219 8.87 6.31 6.66
N ILE A 220 9.31 6.00 5.44
CA ILE A 220 9.00 6.84 4.28
C ILE A 220 7.49 6.91 4.06
N LEU A 221 6.78 5.78 4.06
CA LEU A 221 5.33 5.76 3.86
C LEU A 221 4.59 6.60 4.92
N ASN A 222 4.96 6.47 6.20
CA ASN A 222 4.39 7.29 7.26
C ASN A 222 4.69 8.78 7.06
N THR A 223 5.94 9.13 6.72
CA THR A 223 6.38 10.51 6.56
C THR A 223 5.66 11.21 5.41
N ILE A 224 5.59 10.58 4.25
CA ILE A 224 4.92 11.17 3.08
C ILE A 224 3.41 11.33 3.31
N VAL A 225 2.78 10.39 4.00
CA VAL A 225 1.35 10.50 4.34
C VAL A 225 1.13 11.59 5.39
N ALA A 226 1.99 11.72 6.39
CA ALA A 226 1.91 12.78 7.39
C ALA A 226 2.09 14.18 6.76
N ASP A 227 3.07 14.34 5.87
CA ASP A 227 3.28 15.59 5.12
C ASP A 227 2.05 15.94 4.26
N GLN A 228 1.54 14.97 3.54
CA GLN A 228 0.35 15.14 2.69
C GLN A 228 -0.89 15.53 3.52
N LEU A 229 -1.10 14.92 4.68
CA LEU A 229 -2.20 15.28 5.59
C LEU A 229 -2.05 16.71 6.14
N ASN A 230 -0.83 17.17 6.41
CA ASN A 230 -0.57 18.54 6.81
C ASN A 230 -0.89 19.53 5.67
N LYS A 231 -0.49 19.22 4.43
CA LYS A 231 -0.86 20.00 3.24
C LYS A 231 -2.37 20.07 3.08
N PHE A 232 -3.04 18.92 3.14
CA PHE A 232 -4.49 18.80 3.06
C PHE A 232 -5.20 19.67 4.12
N LYS A 233 -4.79 19.55 5.39
CA LYS A 233 -5.33 20.35 6.48
C LYS A 233 -5.19 21.84 6.21
N SER A 234 -4.01 22.29 5.81
CA SER A 234 -3.74 23.70 5.50
C SER A 234 -4.65 24.22 4.39
N GLU A 235 -4.89 23.43 3.35
CA GLU A 235 -5.74 23.84 2.23
C GLU A 235 -7.22 23.88 2.62
N VAL A 236 -7.71 22.91 3.38
CA VAL A 236 -9.07 22.90 3.93
C VAL A 236 -9.29 24.10 4.85
N ASP A 237 -8.35 24.37 5.75
CA ASP A 237 -8.43 25.52 6.67
C ASP A 237 -8.49 26.86 5.92
N LYS A 238 -7.76 27.01 4.79
CA LYS A 238 -7.85 28.21 3.92
C LYS A 238 -9.24 28.40 3.32
N LEU A 239 -9.90 27.31 2.90
CA LEU A 239 -11.27 27.38 2.36
C LEU A 239 -12.29 27.73 3.43
N ILE A 240 -12.15 27.13 4.63
CA ILE A 240 -13.01 27.44 5.78
C ILE A 240 -12.88 28.92 6.17
N LYS A 241 -11.66 29.46 6.21
CA LYS A 241 -11.43 30.89 6.48
C LYS A 241 -12.05 31.81 5.43
N LYS A 242 -12.27 31.34 4.21
CA LYS A 242 -12.99 32.04 3.14
C LYS A 242 -14.52 31.90 3.24
N GLY A 243 -15.04 31.25 4.29
CA GLY A 243 -16.47 31.08 4.52
C GLY A 243 -17.06 29.77 4.00
N GLU A 244 -16.23 28.85 3.48
CA GLU A 244 -16.71 27.54 3.06
C GLU A 244 -17.12 26.70 4.29
N LYS A 245 -18.17 25.89 4.14
CA LYS A 245 -18.50 24.90 5.16
C LYS A 245 -17.45 23.77 5.16
N LYS A 246 -17.13 23.25 6.34
CA LYS A 246 -16.08 22.24 6.55
C LYS A 246 -16.17 21.06 5.58
N ASP A 247 -17.34 20.42 5.45
CA ASP A 247 -17.51 19.23 4.60
C ASP A 247 -17.36 19.58 3.11
N VAL A 248 -17.81 20.78 2.70
CA VAL A 248 -17.65 21.29 1.33
C VAL A 248 -16.18 21.56 1.03
N ALA A 249 -15.47 22.19 1.96
CA ALA A 249 -14.03 22.46 1.84
C ALA A 249 -13.24 21.15 1.71
N ILE A 250 -13.52 20.18 2.58
CA ILE A 250 -12.91 18.85 2.54
C ILE A 250 -13.14 18.18 1.17
N MET A 251 -14.39 18.11 0.70
CA MET A 251 -14.72 17.47 -0.58
C MET A 251 -14.12 18.19 -1.79
N THR A 252 -14.02 19.52 -1.72
CA THR A 252 -13.38 20.32 -2.78
C THR A 252 -11.91 19.93 -2.94
N VAL A 253 -11.18 19.82 -1.83
CA VAL A 253 -9.76 19.43 -1.86
C VAL A 253 -9.61 17.95 -2.26
N ILE A 254 -10.42 17.04 -1.70
CA ILE A 254 -10.43 15.62 -2.07
C ILE A 254 -10.61 15.45 -3.58
N LYS A 255 -11.61 16.11 -4.15
CA LYS A 255 -11.89 16.04 -5.59
C LYS A 255 -10.70 16.47 -6.45
N ARG A 256 -10.04 17.54 -6.08
CA ARG A 256 -8.84 18.00 -6.77
C ARG A 256 -7.72 16.96 -6.66
N TYR A 257 -7.46 16.43 -5.47
CA TYR A 257 -6.42 15.41 -5.27
C TYR A 257 -6.68 14.11 -6.03
N ILE A 258 -7.95 13.68 -6.11
CA ILE A 258 -8.33 12.53 -6.96
C ILE A 258 -7.90 12.76 -8.41
N LYS A 259 -8.15 13.95 -8.96
CA LYS A 259 -7.77 14.31 -10.33
C LYS A 259 -6.25 14.36 -10.50
N GLU A 260 -5.56 15.04 -9.61
CA GLU A 260 -4.11 15.26 -9.68
C GLU A 260 -3.29 13.96 -9.51
N SER A 261 -3.78 13.00 -8.70
CA SER A 261 -3.11 11.72 -8.47
C SER A 261 -3.66 10.56 -9.31
N LYS A 262 -4.48 10.85 -10.33
CA LYS A 262 -5.10 9.82 -11.17
C LYS A 262 -4.08 8.93 -11.88
N ALA A 263 -2.96 9.49 -12.26
CA ALA A 263 -1.91 8.82 -13.03
C ALA A 263 -1.36 7.57 -12.33
N ILE A 264 -1.31 7.54 -10.99
CA ILE A 264 -0.72 6.42 -10.23
C ILE A 264 -1.65 5.20 -10.11
N ARG A 265 -2.96 5.37 -10.37
CA ARG A 265 -3.95 4.30 -10.25
C ARG A 265 -3.87 3.38 -11.46
N PHE A 266 -3.69 2.08 -11.23
CA PHE A 266 -3.57 1.08 -12.28
C PHE A 266 -4.21 -0.26 -11.87
N GLU A 267 -5.03 -0.82 -12.75
CA GLU A 267 -5.82 -2.04 -12.52
C GLU A 267 -5.40 -3.20 -13.45
N GLY A 268 -4.40 -3.00 -14.29
CA GLY A 268 -3.99 -3.96 -15.32
C GLY A 268 -2.80 -4.83 -14.92
N ASN A 269 -2.24 -5.52 -15.92
CA ASN A 269 -1.04 -6.32 -15.76
C ASN A 269 0.22 -5.43 -15.68
N GLY A 270 0.81 -5.31 -14.48
CA GLY A 270 2.00 -4.49 -14.22
C GLY A 270 3.28 -5.01 -14.90
N TYR A 271 3.28 -6.23 -15.43
CA TYR A 271 4.45 -6.80 -16.12
C TYR A 271 4.49 -6.54 -17.61
N SER A 272 3.42 -5.99 -18.19
CA SER A 272 3.35 -5.79 -19.63
C SER A 272 4.19 -4.60 -20.09
N ASP A 273 4.71 -4.69 -21.32
CA ASP A 273 5.44 -3.59 -21.96
C ASP A 273 4.52 -2.39 -22.21
N GLU A 274 3.24 -2.66 -22.49
CA GLU A 274 2.22 -1.62 -22.63
C GLU A 274 2.06 -0.79 -21.36
N TRP A 275 2.16 -1.42 -20.19
CA TRP A 275 2.15 -0.70 -18.92
C TRP A 275 3.37 0.20 -18.77
N ALA A 276 4.56 -0.27 -19.12
CA ALA A 276 5.76 0.56 -19.04
C ALA A 276 5.65 1.82 -19.91
N GLU A 277 5.13 1.68 -21.14
CA GLU A 277 4.88 2.80 -22.05
C GLU A 277 3.76 3.73 -21.55
N GLU A 278 2.69 3.18 -21.03
CA GLU A 278 1.59 3.96 -20.46
C GLU A 278 2.02 4.73 -19.20
N ALA A 279 2.78 4.10 -18.31
CA ALA A 279 3.34 4.73 -17.11
C ALA A 279 4.22 5.93 -17.47
N LYS A 280 5.07 5.79 -18.52
CA LYS A 280 5.88 6.88 -19.06
C LYS A 280 5.02 8.04 -19.57
N LYS A 281 3.94 7.76 -20.32
CA LYS A 281 3.00 8.78 -20.79
C LYS A 281 2.29 9.48 -19.63
N ARG A 282 2.04 8.78 -18.52
CA ARG A 282 1.46 9.33 -17.29
C ARG A 282 2.46 10.09 -16.42
N GLY A 283 3.74 10.13 -16.79
CA GLY A 283 4.81 10.77 -16.04
C GLY A 283 5.27 9.99 -14.81
N LEU A 284 5.00 8.68 -14.76
CA LEU A 284 5.47 7.80 -13.68
C LEU A 284 6.89 7.31 -14.00
N SER A 285 7.75 7.32 -12.97
CA SER A 285 9.13 6.86 -13.09
C SER A 285 9.22 5.34 -13.16
N ASN A 286 10.11 4.82 -14.00
CA ASN A 286 10.47 3.41 -14.06
C ASN A 286 11.95 3.26 -13.69
N ILE A 287 12.25 3.28 -12.40
CA ILE A 287 13.63 3.26 -11.87
C ILE A 287 14.03 1.81 -11.61
N LYS A 288 14.65 1.16 -12.61
CA LYS A 288 14.96 -0.28 -12.58
C LYS A 288 16.14 -0.66 -11.69
N THR A 289 17.06 0.27 -11.42
CA THR A 289 18.34 -0.06 -10.74
C THR A 289 18.51 0.71 -9.44
N THR A 290 19.11 0.08 -8.46
CA THR A 290 19.42 0.68 -7.15
C THR A 290 20.24 1.96 -7.24
N PRO A 291 21.34 2.07 -8.02
CA PRO A 291 22.07 3.33 -8.13
C PRO A 291 21.16 4.49 -8.55
N LYS A 292 20.35 4.30 -9.61
CA LYS A 292 19.41 5.33 -10.08
C LYS A 292 18.30 5.65 -9.08
N ALA A 293 17.90 4.67 -8.26
CA ALA A 293 16.91 4.91 -7.23
C ALA A 293 17.48 5.75 -6.07
N LEU A 294 18.75 5.60 -5.76
CA LEU A 294 19.42 6.38 -4.71
C LEU A 294 19.77 7.81 -5.16
N ASP A 295 19.85 8.07 -6.46
CA ASP A 295 20.06 9.44 -7.00
C ASP A 295 18.89 10.39 -6.64
N VAL A 296 17.76 9.86 -6.14
CA VAL A 296 16.59 10.65 -5.70
C VAL A 296 16.81 11.27 -4.30
N LEU A 297 17.73 10.72 -3.51
CA LEU A 297 18.04 11.17 -2.14
C LEU A 297 19.02 12.33 -2.14
#